data_9e910851cf4c532ee648ae08577d6fc4
#
_entry.id   9e910851cf4c532ee648ae08577d6fc4
#
_cell.length_a   1.000
_cell.length_b   1.000
_cell.length_c   1.000
_cell.angle_alpha   90.00
_cell.angle_beta   90.00
_cell.angle_gamma   90.00
#
_symmetry.space_group_name_H-M   'P 1'
#
loop_
_entity.id
_entity.type
_entity.pdbx_description
1 polymer ?
#
loop_
_entity_poly.entity_id
_entity_poly.type
_entity_poly.pdbx_seq_one_letter_code
_entity_poly.pdbx_strand_id
1 'polypeptide(L)'
;MTYKKTDFVPFSADAQRSIANLEAAYEQLVDIEREQGAMPTSMFWQTKNGKDYLAVKKSTSDSGTTQGPRSPETERQFAEYSAERTRLQVRRASLSALVQDRVKLCRALRLPQLAEQQGRLLRELDLHGLLGYDVLVVGTNAFAAYEMVCGARFPVGNEATEDFDLAWCRGTKVSLAAIASPAPRQAASDRASLMSVLKRIDCTYAINRRKPYQAVNDAGYEVELLAAPSTHPLPNGEAFEPMATLVEQEWLLRGTPVRCVVTTNKPASCPLYVPDPRWMAVHKLWLSLKPERNPAKKGKDARQGHVLLDATRYFLQDSCPMGLDFVLELPPALRDLFTAWAEKSGFDPTNPTA
;
A
#
# COMPACT_ATOMS: atom_id res chain seq x y z
N MET A 1 27.56 2.04 8.80
CA MET A 1 27.31 0.57 8.75
C MET A 1 27.18 0.23 7.28
N THR A 2 27.66 -0.90 6.80
CA THR A 2 27.51 -1.37 5.41
C THR A 2 27.28 -2.86 5.44
N TYR A 3 26.48 -3.37 4.51
CA TYR A 3 26.16 -4.79 4.38
C TYR A 3 26.78 -5.33 3.08
N LYS A 4 27.28 -6.55 3.12
CA LYS A 4 27.79 -7.25 1.94
C LYS A 4 26.64 -7.97 1.24
N LYS A 5 26.78 -8.25 -0.05
CA LYS A 5 25.78 -9.03 -0.80
C LYS A 5 25.47 -10.38 -0.14
N THR A 6 26.45 -10.99 0.48
CA THR A 6 26.35 -12.27 1.21
C THR A 6 25.54 -12.19 2.52
N ASP A 7 25.29 -10.98 3.04
CA ASP A 7 24.47 -10.80 4.24
C ASP A 7 22.98 -10.88 3.90
N PHE A 8 22.61 -10.72 2.63
CA PHE A 8 21.25 -10.88 2.12
C PHE A 8 21.00 -12.35 1.75
N VAL A 9 19.81 -12.84 2.06
CA VAL A 9 19.42 -14.22 1.72
C VAL A 9 18.50 -14.19 0.50
N PRO A 10 18.98 -14.54 -0.70
CA PRO A 10 18.14 -14.56 -1.91
C PRO A 10 16.95 -15.51 -1.75
N PHE A 11 15.79 -15.13 -2.31
CA PHE A 11 14.66 -16.02 -2.40
C PHE A 11 14.93 -17.13 -3.40
N SER A 12 14.46 -18.34 -3.09
CA SER A 12 14.54 -19.46 -4.02
C SER A 12 13.71 -19.19 -5.30
N ALA A 13 14.01 -19.92 -6.38
CA ALA A 13 13.22 -19.83 -7.60
C ALA A 13 11.72 -20.16 -7.39
N ASP A 14 11.43 -21.06 -6.45
CA ASP A 14 10.04 -21.38 -6.07
C ASP A 14 9.37 -20.24 -5.32
N ALA A 15 10.10 -19.53 -4.48
CA ALA A 15 9.61 -18.34 -3.80
C ALA A 15 9.30 -17.22 -4.80
N GLN A 16 10.21 -16.94 -5.74
CA GLN A 16 10.00 -15.91 -6.77
C GLN A 16 8.79 -16.24 -7.67
N ARG A 17 8.63 -17.51 -8.09
CA ARG A 17 7.43 -17.95 -8.82
C ARG A 17 6.16 -17.80 -7.99
N SER A 18 6.23 -18.11 -6.71
CA SER A 18 5.07 -18.00 -5.80
C SER A 18 4.64 -16.54 -5.62
N ILE A 19 5.60 -15.60 -5.56
CA ILE A 19 5.35 -14.15 -5.53
C ILE A 19 4.60 -13.73 -6.80
N ALA A 20 5.13 -14.03 -7.98
CA ALA A 20 4.51 -13.66 -9.25
C ALA A 20 3.10 -14.26 -9.42
N ASN A 21 2.92 -15.51 -9.00
CA ASN A 21 1.62 -16.17 -9.05
C ASN A 21 0.60 -15.57 -8.06
N LEU A 22 1.05 -15.16 -6.86
CA LEU A 22 0.20 -14.47 -5.90
C LEU A 22 -0.23 -13.11 -6.43
N GLU A 23 0.70 -12.35 -6.99
CA GLU A 23 0.45 -11.03 -7.54
C GLU A 23 -0.58 -11.08 -8.67
N ALA A 24 -0.38 -11.96 -9.66
CA ALA A 24 -1.31 -12.16 -10.76
C ALA A 24 -2.71 -12.60 -10.31
N ALA A 25 -2.79 -13.48 -9.28
CA ALA A 25 -4.09 -13.89 -8.73
C ALA A 25 -4.78 -12.77 -7.96
N TYR A 26 -4.03 -11.98 -7.21
CA TYR A 26 -4.54 -10.83 -6.46
C TYR A 26 -5.10 -9.76 -7.40
N GLU A 27 -4.41 -9.40 -8.47
CA GLU A 27 -4.87 -8.42 -9.46
C GLU A 27 -6.22 -8.82 -10.06
N GLN A 28 -6.34 -10.08 -10.49
CA GLN A 28 -7.60 -10.58 -11.03
C GLN A 28 -8.74 -10.53 -10.00
N LEU A 29 -8.45 -10.82 -8.72
CA LEU A 29 -9.44 -10.75 -7.66
C LEU A 29 -9.92 -9.30 -7.44
N VAL A 30 -9.00 -8.34 -7.37
CA VAL A 30 -9.33 -6.91 -7.16
C VAL A 30 -10.13 -6.37 -8.34
N ASP A 31 -9.80 -6.74 -9.58
CA ASP A 31 -10.55 -6.33 -10.76
C ASP A 31 -12.01 -6.81 -10.69
N ILE A 32 -12.22 -8.08 -10.34
CA ILE A 32 -13.58 -8.62 -10.14
C ILE A 32 -14.32 -7.94 -8.97
N GLU A 33 -13.63 -7.62 -7.89
CA GLU A 33 -14.24 -6.90 -6.76
C GLU A 33 -14.62 -5.46 -7.13
N ARG A 34 -13.82 -4.80 -7.97
CA ARG A 34 -14.15 -3.48 -8.55
C ARG A 34 -15.33 -3.56 -9.52
N GLU A 35 -15.33 -4.53 -10.43
CA GLU A 35 -16.47 -4.77 -11.33
C GLU A 35 -17.77 -5.00 -10.52
N GLN A 36 -17.71 -5.84 -9.48
CA GLN A 36 -18.83 -6.11 -8.60
C GLN A 36 -19.27 -4.86 -7.83
N GLY A 37 -18.33 -4.04 -7.38
CA GLY A 37 -18.59 -2.77 -6.68
C GLY A 37 -19.24 -1.70 -7.58
N ALA A 38 -18.99 -1.75 -8.89
CA ALA A 38 -19.61 -0.85 -9.87
C ALA A 38 -21.06 -1.23 -10.21
N MET A 39 -21.47 -2.46 -9.90
CA MET A 39 -22.85 -2.89 -10.11
C MET A 39 -23.81 -2.25 -9.10
N PRO A 40 -25.09 -2.07 -9.48
CA PRO A 40 -26.12 -1.74 -8.50
C PRO A 40 -26.12 -2.72 -7.32
N THR A 41 -26.28 -2.21 -6.11
CA THR A 41 -26.28 -3.03 -4.88
C THR A 41 -27.40 -4.07 -4.93
N SER A 42 -28.57 -3.71 -5.46
CA SER A 42 -29.65 -4.65 -5.73
C SER A 42 -30.57 -4.15 -6.84
N MET A 43 -31.15 -5.09 -7.54
CA MET A 43 -32.24 -4.89 -8.48
C MET A 43 -33.35 -5.88 -8.11
N PHE A 44 -34.60 -5.41 -8.01
CA PHE A 44 -35.71 -6.23 -7.51
C PHE A 44 -37.02 -5.72 -8.02
N TRP A 45 -38.03 -6.61 -8.03
CA TRP A 45 -39.41 -6.26 -8.36
C TRP A 45 -40.12 -5.73 -7.12
N GLN A 46 -40.78 -4.59 -7.27
CA GLN A 46 -41.61 -3.96 -6.23
C GLN A 46 -43.06 -3.83 -6.71
N THR A 47 -44.01 -4.39 -5.96
CA THR A 47 -45.41 -4.26 -6.28
C THR A 47 -46.01 -2.95 -5.73
N LYS A 48 -46.59 -2.12 -6.59
CA LYS A 48 -47.29 -0.88 -6.23
C LYS A 48 -48.67 -0.86 -6.94
N ASN A 49 -49.74 -0.69 -6.18
CA ASN A 49 -51.10 -0.65 -6.72
C ASN A 49 -51.44 -1.84 -7.64
N GLY A 50 -51.02 -3.05 -7.25
CA GLY A 50 -51.26 -4.27 -8.01
C GLY A 50 -50.42 -4.44 -9.29
N LYS A 51 -49.46 -3.57 -9.54
CA LYS A 51 -48.50 -3.66 -10.67
C LYS A 51 -47.12 -3.78 -10.18
N ASP A 52 -46.30 -4.61 -10.86
CA ASP A 52 -44.92 -4.81 -10.57
C ASP A 52 -44.06 -3.77 -11.30
N TYR A 53 -43.09 -3.22 -10.60
CA TYR A 53 -42.12 -2.24 -11.10
C TYR A 53 -40.71 -2.72 -10.78
N LEU A 54 -39.82 -2.59 -11.73
CA LEU A 54 -38.37 -2.83 -11.50
C LEU A 54 -37.81 -1.68 -10.70
N ALA A 55 -37.17 -1.98 -9.57
CA ALA A 55 -36.45 -1.02 -8.71
C ALA A 55 -35.00 -1.35 -8.59
N VAL A 56 -34.15 -0.33 -8.58
CA VAL A 56 -32.68 -0.42 -8.50
C VAL A 56 -32.19 0.37 -7.31
N LYS A 57 -31.35 -0.25 -6.47
CA LYS A 57 -30.62 0.42 -5.38
C LYS A 57 -29.15 0.56 -5.77
N LYS A 58 -28.61 1.77 -5.63
CA LYS A 58 -27.18 2.06 -5.84
C LYS A 58 -26.35 1.88 -4.58
N SER A 59 -26.97 1.99 -3.41
CA SER A 59 -26.31 1.78 -2.11
C SER A 59 -27.25 1.07 -1.13
N THR A 60 -26.72 0.60 0.00
CA THR A 60 -27.51 -0.04 1.06
C THR A 60 -28.49 0.92 1.73
N SER A 61 -28.18 2.21 1.78
CA SER A 61 -29.02 3.27 2.34
C SER A 61 -30.02 3.84 1.33
N ASP A 62 -29.93 3.46 0.05
CA ASP A 62 -30.84 3.92 -1.00
C ASP A 62 -32.21 3.26 -0.86
N SER A 63 -33.29 4.04 -0.95
CA SER A 63 -34.65 3.53 -0.98
C SER A 63 -35.01 2.80 -2.27
N GLY A 64 -34.21 2.98 -3.31
CA GLY A 64 -34.39 2.42 -4.64
C GLY A 64 -35.11 3.34 -5.59
N THR A 65 -34.63 3.40 -6.82
CA THR A 65 -35.22 4.16 -7.93
C THR A 65 -35.98 3.22 -8.84
N THR A 66 -37.26 3.54 -9.12
CA THR A 66 -38.09 2.76 -10.05
C THR A 66 -37.60 3.00 -11.48
N GLN A 67 -37.32 1.94 -12.23
CA GLN A 67 -36.91 1.99 -13.64
C GLN A 67 -38.11 1.95 -14.60
N GLY A 68 -39.18 1.24 -14.22
CA GLY A 68 -40.37 1.13 -15.05
C GLY A 68 -41.31 -0.01 -14.60
N PRO A 69 -42.52 -0.10 -15.17
CA PRO A 69 -43.40 -1.22 -14.93
C PRO A 69 -42.83 -2.49 -15.56
N ARG A 70 -43.32 -3.63 -15.11
CA ARG A 70 -42.95 -4.94 -15.67
C ARG A 70 -43.32 -5.02 -17.14
N SER A 71 -42.31 -5.27 -17.96
CA SER A 71 -42.37 -5.34 -19.41
C SER A 71 -41.26 -6.25 -19.93
N PRO A 72 -41.32 -6.69 -21.19
CA PRO A 72 -40.24 -7.49 -21.77
C PRO A 72 -38.87 -6.81 -21.64
N GLU A 73 -38.81 -5.47 -21.70
CA GLU A 73 -37.60 -4.67 -21.55
C GLU A 73 -37.04 -4.74 -20.12
N THR A 74 -37.87 -4.46 -19.09
CA THR A 74 -37.44 -4.50 -17.69
C THR A 74 -37.16 -5.92 -17.21
N GLU A 75 -37.85 -6.94 -17.75
CA GLU A 75 -37.52 -8.35 -17.49
C GLU A 75 -36.14 -8.73 -18.05
N ARG A 76 -35.78 -8.26 -19.27
CA ARG A 76 -34.48 -8.44 -19.84
C ARG A 76 -33.41 -7.78 -18.98
N GLN A 77 -33.57 -6.52 -18.59
CA GLN A 77 -32.62 -5.80 -17.71
C GLN A 77 -32.40 -6.53 -16.37
N PHE A 78 -33.48 -7.05 -15.76
CA PHE A 78 -33.38 -7.82 -14.52
C PHE A 78 -32.66 -9.15 -14.73
N ALA A 79 -32.93 -9.84 -15.84
CA ALA A 79 -32.26 -11.10 -16.17
C ALA A 79 -30.76 -10.89 -16.43
N GLU A 80 -30.39 -9.86 -17.20
CA GLU A 80 -28.98 -9.49 -17.48
C GLU A 80 -28.23 -9.15 -16.19
N TYR A 81 -28.83 -8.31 -15.33
CA TYR A 81 -28.24 -7.98 -14.02
C TYR A 81 -28.04 -9.23 -13.16
N SER A 82 -29.05 -10.11 -13.10
CA SER A 82 -29.00 -11.32 -12.27
C SER A 82 -27.94 -12.31 -12.77
N ALA A 83 -27.84 -12.48 -14.10
CA ALA A 83 -26.85 -13.33 -14.72
C ALA A 83 -25.42 -12.80 -14.47
N GLU A 84 -25.22 -11.49 -14.67
CA GLU A 84 -23.93 -10.86 -14.48
C GLU A 84 -23.49 -10.89 -13.00
N ARG A 85 -24.40 -10.60 -12.08
CA ARG A 85 -24.14 -10.70 -10.65
C ARG A 85 -23.71 -12.12 -10.24
N THR A 86 -24.40 -13.13 -10.76
CA THR A 86 -24.06 -14.54 -10.50
C THR A 86 -22.69 -14.89 -11.08
N ARG A 87 -22.41 -14.47 -12.31
CA ARG A 87 -21.11 -14.66 -12.98
C ARG A 87 -19.98 -14.08 -12.13
N LEU A 88 -20.09 -12.84 -11.67
CA LEU A 88 -19.08 -12.16 -10.86
C LEU A 88 -18.92 -12.83 -9.49
N GLN A 89 -20.02 -13.24 -8.84
CA GLN A 89 -19.96 -13.96 -7.55
C GLN A 89 -19.19 -15.29 -7.66
N VAL A 90 -19.48 -16.10 -8.67
CA VAL A 90 -18.79 -17.37 -8.89
C VAL A 90 -17.31 -17.12 -9.18
N ARG A 91 -17.00 -16.18 -10.06
CA ARG A 91 -15.60 -15.86 -10.41
C ARG A 91 -14.83 -15.32 -9.20
N ARG A 92 -15.44 -14.42 -8.40
CA ARG A 92 -14.85 -13.92 -7.16
C ARG A 92 -14.54 -15.04 -6.17
N ALA A 93 -15.47 -15.97 -5.97
CA ALA A 93 -15.26 -17.11 -5.07
C ALA A 93 -14.08 -17.98 -5.52
N SER A 94 -13.98 -18.28 -6.82
CA SER A 94 -12.87 -19.06 -7.38
C SER A 94 -11.53 -18.35 -7.23
N LEU A 95 -11.47 -17.05 -7.52
CA LEU A 95 -10.24 -16.25 -7.39
C LEU A 95 -9.84 -16.08 -5.92
N SER A 96 -10.80 -15.89 -5.02
CA SER A 96 -10.53 -15.81 -3.58
C SER A 96 -9.92 -17.12 -3.06
N ALA A 97 -10.43 -18.27 -3.47
CA ALA A 97 -9.85 -19.57 -3.12
C ALA A 97 -8.42 -19.72 -3.68
N LEU A 98 -8.20 -19.33 -4.94
CA LEU A 98 -6.88 -19.34 -5.56
C LEU A 98 -5.88 -18.45 -4.79
N VAL A 99 -6.25 -17.22 -4.47
CA VAL A 99 -5.41 -16.30 -3.69
C VAL A 99 -5.07 -16.91 -2.33
N GLN A 100 -6.06 -17.49 -1.62
CA GLN A 100 -5.81 -18.14 -0.34
C GLN A 100 -4.79 -19.29 -0.43
N ASP A 101 -4.84 -20.09 -1.50
CA ASP A 101 -3.88 -21.18 -1.70
C ASP A 101 -2.48 -20.64 -2.02
N ARG A 102 -2.37 -19.56 -2.83
CA ARG A 102 -1.09 -18.88 -3.06
C ARG A 102 -0.53 -18.27 -1.78
N VAL A 103 -1.37 -17.67 -0.96
CA VAL A 103 -0.98 -17.14 0.36
C VAL A 103 -0.41 -18.23 1.26
N LYS A 104 -1.06 -19.41 1.33
CA LYS A 104 -0.55 -20.55 2.12
C LYS A 104 0.87 -20.94 1.69
N LEU A 105 1.10 -21.01 0.38
CA LEU A 105 2.40 -21.34 -0.19
C LEU A 105 3.46 -20.27 0.13
N CYS A 106 3.16 -19.00 -0.07
CA CYS A 106 4.07 -17.90 0.25
C CYS A 106 4.42 -17.88 1.75
N ARG A 107 3.47 -18.18 2.62
CA ARG A 107 3.70 -18.28 4.06
C ARG A 107 4.57 -19.50 4.43
N ALA A 108 4.38 -20.64 3.77
CA ALA A 108 5.23 -21.81 3.97
C ALA A 108 6.69 -21.54 3.56
N LEU A 109 6.88 -20.70 2.51
CA LEU A 109 8.19 -20.22 2.08
C LEU A 109 8.74 -19.08 2.96
N ARG A 110 8.02 -18.72 4.02
CA ARG A 110 8.38 -17.65 4.97
C ARG A 110 8.65 -16.30 4.30
N LEU A 111 7.93 -15.96 3.24
CA LEU A 111 8.03 -14.65 2.58
C LEU A 111 7.56 -13.52 3.53
N PRO A 112 7.95 -12.27 3.27
CA PRO A 112 7.56 -11.11 4.07
C PRO A 112 6.05 -11.03 4.29
N GLN A 113 5.63 -10.65 5.50
CA GLN A 113 4.23 -10.59 5.90
C GLN A 113 3.93 -9.28 6.63
N LEU A 114 2.67 -8.84 6.54
CA LEU A 114 2.12 -7.76 7.36
C LEU A 114 1.14 -8.30 8.41
N ALA A 115 0.87 -7.52 9.44
CA ALA A 115 -0.26 -7.81 10.32
C ALA A 115 -1.58 -7.70 9.55
N GLU A 116 -2.58 -8.54 9.88
CA GLU A 116 -3.86 -8.56 9.17
C GLU A 116 -4.60 -7.21 9.21
N GLN A 117 -4.50 -6.48 10.31
CA GLN A 117 -5.11 -5.16 10.42
C GLN A 117 -4.56 -4.18 9.37
N GLN A 118 -3.24 -4.20 9.14
CA GLN A 118 -2.59 -3.42 8.09
C GLN A 118 -3.04 -3.90 6.72
N GLY A 119 -3.02 -5.22 6.49
CA GLY A 119 -3.44 -5.80 5.22
C GLY A 119 -4.88 -5.48 4.87
N ARG A 120 -5.79 -5.52 5.85
CA ARG A 120 -7.19 -5.14 5.65
C ARG A 120 -7.33 -3.69 5.21
N LEU A 121 -6.61 -2.77 5.87
CA LEU A 121 -6.58 -1.37 5.49
C LEU A 121 -6.08 -1.18 4.05
N LEU A 122 -4.96 -1.81 3.71
CA LEU A 122 -4.34 -1.65 2.40
C LEU A 122 -5.22 -2.22 1.27
N ARG A 123 -5.90 -3.35 1.50
CA ARG A 123 -6.89 -3.88 0.54
C ARG A 123 -8.04 -2.91 0.29
N GLU A 124 -8.60 -2.33 1.34
CA GLU A 124 -9.69 -1.36 1.21
C GLU A 124 -9.23 -0.08 0.49
N LEU A 125 -8.02 0.42 0.81
CA LEU A 125 -7.46 1.58 0.11
C LEU A 125 -7.22 1.28 -1.39
N ASP A 126 -6.76 0.08 -1.72
CA ASP A 126 -6.56 -0.35 -3.10
C ASP A 126 -7.88 -0.52 -3.84
N LEU A 127 -8.85 -1.18 -3.21
CA LEU A 127 -10.20 -1.38 -3.79
C LEU A 127 -10.87 -0.05 -4.13
N HIS A 128 -10.66 0.97 -3.30
CA HIS A 128 -11.19 2.32 -3.52
C HIS A 128 -10.28 3.23 -4.37
N GLY A 129 -9.18 2.70 -4.90
CA GLY A 129 -8.28 3.44 -5.78
C GLY A 129 -7.49 4.56 -5.08
N LEU A 130 -7.30 4.47 -3.76
CA LEU A 130 -6.51 5.44 -3.00
C LEU A 130 -5.03 5.03 -2.93
N LEU A 131 -4.75 3.73 -2.76
CA LEU A 131 -3.39 3.24 -2.62
C LEU A 131 -2.64 3.31 -3.96
N GLY A 132 -1.47 3.94 -3.95
CA GLY A 132 -0.66 4.18 -5.15
C GLY A 132 -1.11 5.37 -5.99
N TYR A 133 -2.31 5.94 -5.73
CA TYR A 133 -2.85 7.11 -6.43
C TYR A 133 -2.90 8.36 -5.53
N ASP A 134 -3.36 8.21 -4.31
CA ASP A 134 -3.47 9.32 -3.36
C ASP A 134 -2.53 9.12 -2.16
N VAL A 135 -2.16 7.88 -1.84
CA VAL A 135 -1.28 7.56 -0.71
C VAL A 135 -0.27 6.46 -1.04
N LEU A 136 0.91 6.57 -0.44
CA LEU A 136 1.94 5.52 -0.37
C LEU A 136 2.12 5.05 1.07
N VAL A 137 2.49 3.80 1.24
CA VAL A 137 2.89 3.26 2.54
C VAL A 137 4.34 3.66 2.81
N VAL A 138 4.58 4.33 3.92
CA VAL A 138 5.92 4.78 4.33
C VAL A 138 6.31 4.18 5.68
N GLY A 139 7.52 4.47 6.12
CA GLY A 139 8.01 3.99 7.41
C GLY A 139 8.43 2.52 7.37
N THR A 140 8.29 1.83 8.50
CA THR A 140 8.79 0.45 8.65
C THR A 140 8.01 -0.56 7.79
N ASN A 141 6.71 -0.36 7.62
CA ASN A 141 5.87 -1.28 6.85
C ASN A 141 6.24 -1.36 5.36
N ALA A 142 6.91 -0.32 4.83
CA ALA A 142 7.40 -0.31 3.46
C ALA A 142 8.50 -1.35 3.20
N PHE A 143 9.21 -1.80 4.25
CA PHE A 143 10.36 -2.70 4.09
C PHE A 143 9.98 -4.08 3.59
N ALA A 144 8.79 -4.57 3.91
CA ALA A 144 8.27 -5.81 3.33
C ALA A 144 8.22 -5.75 1.79
N ALA A 145 7.88 -4.58 1.22
CA ALA A 145 7.89 -4.41 -0.23
C ALA A 145 9.31 -4.42 -0.80
N TYR A 146 10.26 -3.79 -0.14
CA TYR A 146 11.64 -3.75 -0.64
C TYR A 146 12.28 -5.15 -0.64
N GLU A 147 12.06 -5.97 0.39
CA GLU A 147 12.50 -7.37 0.38
C GLU A 147 11.88 -8.16 -0.78
N MET A 148 10.57 -7.96 -1.05
CA MET A 148 9.87 -8.64 -2.13
C MET A 148 10.44 -8.28 -3.50
N VAL A 149 10.67 -7.00 -3.78
CA VAL A 149 11.18 -6.56 -5.09
C VAL A 149 12.67 -6.83 -5.26
N CYS A 150 13.45 -6.83 -4.19
CA CYS A 150 14.85 -7.28 -4.20
C CYS A 150 14.96 -8.80 -4.39
N GLY A 151 13.90 -9.56 -4.18
CA GLY A 151 13.95 -11.01 -4.20
C GLY A 151 14.87 -11.59 -3.13
N ALA A 152 15.07 -10.88 -2.00
CA ALA A 152 15.99 -11.27 -0.96
C ALA A 152 15.52 -10.78 0.42
N ARG A 153 15.82 -11.55 1.46
CA ARG A 153 15.71 -11.10 2.85
C ARG A 153 16.85 -10.19 3.20
N PHE A 154 16.50 -9.14 3.91
CA PHE A 154 17.47 -8.20 4.42
C PHE A 154 18.14 -8.74 5.69
N PRO A 155 19.45 -8.44 5.89
CA PRO A 155 20.16 -8.84 7.10
C PRO A 155 19.57 -8.15 8.32
N VAL A 156 19.43 -8.92 9.38
CA VAL A 156 19.06 -8.43 10.72
C VAL A 156 20.35 -8.10 11.45
N GLY A 157 20.40 -6.99 12.15
CA GLY A 157 21.47 -6.75 13.10
C GLY A 157 21.56 -7.89 14.13
N ASN A 158 22.72 -8.06 14.79
CA ASN A 158 23.09 -9.18 15.67
C ASN A 158 22.11 -9.64 16.76
N GLU A 159 20.91 -9.10 16.77
CA GLU A 159 19.78 -9.58 17.56
C GLU A 159 19.03 -10.63 16.73
N ALA A 160 19.73 -11.74 16.52
CA ALA A 160 19.17 -12.93 15.91
C ALA A 160 18.09 -13.51 16.83
N THR A 161 16.85 -13.20 16.54
CA THR A 161 15.73 -13.97 17.07
C THR A 161 14.73 -14.22 15.95
N GLU A 162 14.10 -15.38 16.01
CA GLU A 162 13.05 -15.86 15.10
C GLU A 162 11.86 -14.89 14.92
N ASP A 163 11.91 -13.76 15.64
CA ASP A 163 10.92 -12.67 15.63
C ASP A 163 11.14 -11.59 14.54
N PHE A 164 12.10 -11.75 13.66
CA PHE A 164 12.48 -10.69 12.71
C PHE A 164 11.41 -10.37 11.66
N ASP A 165 10.78 -11.40 11.10
CA ASP A 165 9.69 -11.23 10.13
C ASP A 165 8.50 -10.46 10.74
N LEU A 166 8.39 -10.50 12.07
CA LEU A 166 7.41 -9.77 12.84
C LEU A 166 7.91 -8.40 13.33
N ALA A 167 9.22 -8.16 13.41
CA ALA A 167 9.78 -6.91 13.92
C ALA A 167 9.54 -5.73 12.97
N TRP A 168 9.53 -5.96 11.66
CA TRP A 168 9.17 -4.96 10.67
C TRP A 168 7.67 -4.65 10.70
N CYS A 169 6.86 -5.65 10.97
CA CYS A 169 5.40 -5.65 10.81
C CYS A 169 4.63 -5.61 12.14
N ARG A 170 5.28 -5.74 13.28
CA ARG A 170 4.67 -5.57 14.60
C ARG A 170 4.41 -4.09 14.86
N GLY A 171 3.27 -3.60 14.41
CA GLY A 171 2.85 -2.25 14.74
C GLY A 171 1.34 -2.16 14.83
N THR A 172 0.90 -1.42 15.83
CA THR A 172 -0.48 -0.94 15.94
C THR A 172 -0.70 0.30 15.04
N LYS A 173 0.22 0.54 14.06
CA LYS A 173 0.27 1.77 13.29
C LYS A 173 0.65 1.55 11.84
N VAL A 174 -0.03 2.24 10.94
CA VAL A 174 0.37 2.49 9.55
C VAL A 174 0.64 3.97 9.36
N SER A 175 1.71 4.29 8.64
CA SER A 175 2.01 5.64 8.18
C SER A 175 1.84 5.70 6.67
N LEU A 176 1.06 6.66 6.20
CA LEU A 176 0.78 6.91 4.80
C LEU A 176 1.36 8.28 4.41
N ALA A 177 1.89 8.41 3.21
CA ALA A 177 2.29 9.68 2.63
C ALA A 177 1.29 10.05 1.53
N ALA A 178 0.72 11.24 1.60
CA ALA A 178 -0.13 11.76 0.54
C ALA A 178 0.71 12.06 -0.70
N ILE A 179 0.20 11.68 -1.87
CA ILE A 179 0.81 11.92 -3.17
C ILE A 179 -0.14 12.71 -4.06
N ALA A 180 0.42 13.46 -5.02
CA ALA A 180 -0.39 14.12 -6.03
C ALA A 180 -1.03 13.06 -6.93
N SER A 181 -2.36 13.02 -6.97
CA SER A 181 -3.08 12.08 -7.83
C SER A 181 -2.81 12.39 -9.31
N PRO A 182 -2.38 11.41 -10.12
CA PRO A 182 -2.21 11.59 -11.55
C PRO A 182 -3.55 11.69 -12.30
N ALA A 183 -4.67 11.38 -11.63
CA ALA A 183 -5.99 11.39 -12.25
C ALA A 183 -6.53 12.81 -12.44
N PRO A 184 -7.28 13.09 -13.53
CA PRO A 184 -7.97 14.37 -13.72
C PRO A 184 -8.85 14.71 -12.52
N ARG A 185 -8.86 15.99 -12.11
CA ARG A 185 -9.63 16.48 -10.95
C ARG A 185 -11.12 16.10 -10.96
N GLN A 186 -11.74 15.92 -12.14
CA GLN A 186 -13.14 15.49 -12.26
C GLN A 186 -13.39 14.05 -11.81
N ALA A 187 -12.41 13.15 -11.94
CA ALA A 187 -12.51 11.78 -11.41
C ALA A 187 -12.22 11.70 -9.90
N ALA A 188 -11.62 12.74 -9.33
CA ALA A 188 -11.26 12.78 -7.90
C ALA A 188 -12.48 13.08 -7.00
N SER A 189 -13.53 13.77 -7.51
CA SER A 189 -14.72 14.11 -6.73
C SER A 189 -15.57 12.89 -6.33
N ASP A 190 -15.46 11.78 -7.06
CA ASP A 190 -16.24 10.56 -6.81
C ASP A 190 -15.49 9.52 -5.95
N ARG A 191 -14.24 9.81 -5.58
CA ARG A 191 -13.46 8.88 -4.74
C ARG A 191 -13.87 8.98 -3.27
N ALA A 192 -13.80 7.83 -2.61
CA ALA A 192 -14.01 7.77 -1.17
C ALA A 192 -12.87 8.53 -0.44
N SER A 193 -13.19 9.30 0.59
CA SER A 193 -12.19 9.90 1.46
C SER A 193 -11.49 8.84 2.32
N LEU A 194 -10.23 9.08 2.72
CA LEU A 194 -9.49 8.18 3.61
C LEU A 194 -10.32 7.85 4.86
N MET A 195 -10.91 8.85 5.52
CA MET A 195 -11.73 8.63 6.71
C MET A 195 -12.97 7.79 6.42
N SER A 196 -13.59 7.94 5.24
CA SER A 196 -14.74 7.12 4.87
C SER A 196 -14.35 5.65 4.67
N VAL A 197 -13.17 5.39 4.12
CA VAL A 197 -12.62 4.03 3.99
C VAL A 197 -12.30 3.44 5.37
N LEU A 198 -11.65 4.20 6.24
CA LEU A 198 -11.37 3.77 7.62
C LEU A 198 -12.64 3.36 8.36
N LYS A 199 -13.70 4.19 8.28
CA LYS A 199 -14.99 3.90 8.91
C LYS A 199 -15.74 2.70 8.33
N ARG A 200 -15.47 2.31 7.09
CA ARG A 200 -16.01 1.06 6.51
C ARG A 200 -15.32 -0.18 7.11
N ILE A 201 -14.01 -0.05 7.42
CA ILE A 201 -13.24 -1.11 8.06
C ILE A 201 -13.68 -1.29 9.51
N ASP A 202 -13.77 -0.17 10.23
CA ASP A 202 -14.18 -0.10 11.62
C ASP A 202 -14.82 1.27 11.90
N CYS A 203 -16.12 1.27 12.21
CA CYS A 203 -16.88 2.51 12.41
C CYS A 203 -16.40 3.33 13.62
N THR A 204 -15.58 2.76 14.50
CA THR A 204 -15.02 3.42 15.68
C THR A 204 -13.84 4.33 15.36
N TYR A 205 -13.29 4.31 14.13
CA TYR A 205 -12.25 5.25 13.76
C TYR A 205 -12.68 6.70 13.95
N ALA A 206 -11.87 7.44 14.69
CA ALA A 206 -12.03 8.87 14.94
C ALA A 206 -10.70 9.59 14.84
N ILE A 207 -10.73 10.88 14.48
CA ILE A 207 -9.54 11.72 14.45
C ILE A 207 -9.05 11.94 15.90
N ASN A 208 -7.75 11.72 16.11
CA ASN A 208 -7.13 11.99 17.40
C ASN A 208 -7.09 13.50 17.66
N ARG A 209 -7.83 13.97 18.65
CA ARG A 209 -7.93 15.41 18.99
C ARG A 209 -6.59 16.06 19.35
N ARG A 210 -5.63 15.27 19.85
CA ARG A 210 -4.28 15.77 20.22
C ARG A 210 -3.31 15.73 19.04
N LYS A 211 -3.59 14.88 18.06
CA LYS A 211 -2.76 14.66 16.89
C LYS A 211 -3.66 14.54 15.64
N PRO A 212 -4.11 15.68 15.07
CA PRO A 212 -5.08 15.69 13.97
C PRO A 212 -4.66 14.89 12.74
N TYR A 213 -3.38 14.58 12.61
CA TYR A 213 -2.83 13.74 11.56
C TYR A 213 -2.96 12.23 11.80
N GLN A 214 -3.59 11.83 12.92
CA GLN A 214 -3.85 10.44 13.27
C GLN A 214 -5.35 10.16 13.33
N ALA A 215 -5.77 9.04 12.77
CA ALA A 215 -7.03 8.38 13.07
C ALA A 215 -6.76 7.16 13.96
N VAL A 216 -7.59 6.97 14.98
CA VAL A 216 -7.46 5.88 15.96
C VAL A 216 -8.81 5.21 16.11
N ASN A 217 -8.85 3.87 16.18
CA ASN A 217 -10.04 3.09 16.51
C ASN A 217 -10.07 2.67 17.99
N ASP A 218 -11.18 2.11 18.45
CA ASP A 218 -11.35 1.66 19.86
C ASP A 218 -10.35 0.55 20.24
N ALA A 219 -9.81 -0.19 19.28
CA ALA A 219 -8.75 -1.17 19.53
C ALA A 219 -7.35 -0.55 19.64
N GLY A 220 -7.23 0.79 19.54
CA GLY A 220 -5.97 1.53 19.62
C GLY A 220 -5.11 1.43 18.37
N TYR A 221 -5.67 1.00 17.23
CA TYR A 221 -4.94 0.96 15.98
C TYR A 221 -4.87 2.36 15.36
N GLU A 222 -3.66 2.81 15.05
CA GLU A 222 -3.38 4.15 14.55
C GLU A 222 -3.12 4.15 13.04
N VAL A 223 -3.72 5.11 12.34
CA VAL A 223 -3.40 5.44 10.94
C VAL A 223 -2.93 6.88 10.89
N GLU A 224 -1.71 7.12 10.47
CA GLU A 224 -1.14 8.45 10.27
C GLU A 224 -1.09 8.81 8.80
N LEU A 225 -1.44 10.06 8.49
CA LEU A 225 -1.25 10.65 7.18
C LEU A 225 -0.19 11.76 7.26
N LEU A 226 0.85 11.62 6.46
CA LEU A 226 1.91 12.60 6.29
C LEU A 226 1.70 13.33 4.96
N ALA A 227 2.03 14.60 4.89
CA ALA A 227 1.94 15.38 3.67
C ALA A 227 3.23 16.17 3.41
N ALA A 228 3.55 16.29 2.13
CA ALA A 228 4.52 17.26 1.64
C ALA A 228 3.81 18.59 1.30
N PRO A 229 4.52 19.72 1.23
CA PRO A 229 3.94 20.99 0.80
C PRO A 229 3.22 20.92 -0.56
N SER A 230 3.76 20.15 -1.52
CA SER A 230 3.17 19.96 -2.84
C SER A 230 1.85 19.19 -2.83
N THR A 231 1.59 18.42 -1.79
CA THR A 231 0.36 17.59 -1.67
C THR A 231 -0.65 18.19 -0.70
N HIS A 232 -0.43 19.40 -0.20
CA HIS A 232 -1.35 20.10 0.69
C HIS A 232 -1.95 21.34 0.01
N PRO A 233 -3.27 21.64 0.13
CA PRO A 233 -4.29 20.86 0.81
C PRO A 233 -4.62 19.55 0.08
N LEU A 234 -5.05 18.56 0.86
CA LEU A 234 -5.49 17.28 0.28
C LEU A 234 -6.70 17.49 -0.64
N PRO A 235 -6.77 16.76 -1.76
CA PRO A 235 -7.93 16.82 -2.64
C PRO A 235 -9.20 16.33 -1.92
N ASN A 236 -10.37 16.79 -2.38
CA ASN A 236 -11.71 16.32 -1.97
C ASN A 236 -12.16 16.69 -0.56
N GLY A 237 -11.63 17.74 0.06
CA GLY A 237 -12.08 18.17 1.40
C GLY A 237 -11.91 17.07 2.44
N GLU A 238 -10.83 16.32 2.39
CA GLU A 238 -10.52 15.23 3.30
C GLU A 238 -10.59 15.72 4.76
N ALA A 239 -11.39 15.05 5.59
CA ALA A 239 -11.54 15.38 7.01
C ALA A 239 -10.36 14.90 7.86
N PHE A 240 -9.55 13.98 7.34
CA PHE A 240 -8.34 13.48 7.98
C PHE A 240 -7.16 14.38 7.59
N GLU A 241 -6.87 15.36 8.41
CA GLU A 241 -5.80 16.29 8.16
C GLU A 241 -4.43 15.68 8.48
N PRO A 242 -3.44 15.85 7.55
CA PRO A 242 -2.08 15.40 7.82
C PRO A 242 -1.41 16.27 8.90
N MET A 243 -0.38 15.73 9.51
CA MET A 243 0.57 16.47 10.35
C MET A 243 1.09 17.70 9.58
N ALA A 244 1.65 18.68 10.31
CA ALA A 244 2.31 19.83 9.71
C ALA A 244 3.18 19.40 8.51
N THR A 245 2.98 20.02 7.36
CA THR A 245 3.71 19.69 6.15
C THR A 245 5.19 20.01 6.34
N LEU A 246 6.04 19.04 6.04
CA LEU A 246 7.48 19.18 6.12
C LEU A 246 8.05 19.10 4.70
N VAL A 247 8.95 20.02 4.36
CA VAL A 247 9.62 20.05 3.05
C VAL A 247 10.31 18.72 2.76
N GLU A 248 10.82 18.07 3.79
CA GLU A 248 11.51 16.78 3.69
C GLU A 248 10.60 15.62 3.28
N GLN A 249 9.29 15.76 3.41
CA GLN A 249 8.34 14.76 2.90
C GLN A 249 8.31 14.74 1.36
N GLU A 250 8.70 15.84 0.69
CA GLU A 250 8.86 15.88 -0.77
C GLU A 250 9.83 14.82 -1.28
N TRP A 251 10.82 14.46 -0.47
CA TRP A 251 11.82 13.48 -0.85
C TRP A 251 11.24 12.08 -1.00
N LEU A 252 10.22 11.73 -0.21
CA LEU A 252 9.52 10.44 -0.30
C LEU A 252 8.60 10.33 -1.53
N LEU A 253 8.32 11.46 -2.19
CA LEU A 253 7.49 11.52 -3.40
C LEU A 253 8.33 11.49 -4.68
N ARG A 254 9.67 11.54 -4.56
CA ARG A 254 10.57 11.54 -5.70
C ARG A 254 10.89 10.12 -6.16
N GLY A 255 11.35 10.03 -7.41
CA GLY A 255 11.68 8.76 -8.05
C GLY A 255 10.44 7.96 -8.44
N THR A 256 10.61 6.66 -8.60
CA THR A 256 9.55 5.74 -9.04
C THR A 256 9.07 4.90 -7.87
N PRO A 257 7.82 5.03 -7.42
CA PRO A 257 7.26 4.17 -6.40
C PRO A 257 7.31 2.70 -6.82
N VAL A 258 7.48 1.83 -5.84
CA VAL A 258 7.54 0.38 -6.03
C VAL A 258 6.23 -0.26 -5.57
N ARG A 259 5.74 -1.23 -6.34
CA ARG A 259 4.55 -2.01 -6.03
C ARG A 259 4.88 -3.47 -5.86
N CYS A 260 4.25 -4.13 -4.91
CA CYS A 260 4.22 -5.59 -4.78
C CYS A 260 2.96 -6.04 -4.04
N VAL A 261 2.73 -7.36 -4.01
CA VAL A 261 1.69 -7.98 -3.18
C VAL A 261 2.36 -8.84 -2.12
N VAL A 262 2.01 -8.60 -0.86
CA VAL A 262 2.54 -9.35 0.29
C VAL A 262 1.44 -10.16 0.97
N THR A 263 1.82 -11.17 1.74
CA THR A 263 0.87 -11.91 2.59
C THR A 263 0.67 -11.22 3.93
N THR A 264 -0.39 -11.60 4.63
CA THR A 264 -0.58 -11.20 6.04
C THR A 264 -0.35 -12.38 6.97
N ASN A 265 -0.30 -12.11 8.29
CA ASN A 265 -0.25 -13.15 9.32
C ASN A 265 -1.57 -13.96 9.45
N LYS A 266 -2.59 -13.64 8.64
CA LYS A 266 -3.79 -14.44 8.38
C LYS A 266 -3.73 -14.95 6.93
N PRO A 267 -4.61 -15.86 6.51
CA PRO A 267 -4.62 -16.38 5.14
C PRO A 267 -5.17 -15.35 4.12
N ALA A 268 -4.54 -14.19 4.05
CA ALA A 268 -4.89 -13.08 3.19
C ALA A 268 -3.64 -12.41 2.60
N SER A 269 -3.81 -11.64 1.54
CA SER A 269 -2.78 -10.84 0.90
C SER A 269 -3.22 -9.38 0.81
N CYS A 270 -2.29 -8.47 0.58
CA CYS A 270 -2.56 -7.07 0.35
C CYS A 270 -1.48 -6.44 -0.54
N PRO A 271 -1.80 -5.40 -1.30
CA PRO A 271 -0.80 -4.68 -2.08
C PRO A 271 -0.04 -3.71 -1.16
N LEU A 272 1.20 -3.45 -1.54
CA LEU A 272 2.02 -2.38 -1.03
C LEU A 272 2.44 -1.48 -2.18
N TYR A 273 2.24 -0.18 -2.01
CA TYR A 273 2.83 0.86 -2.84
C TYR A 273 3.69 1.72 -1.93
N VAL A 274 4.98 1.75 -2.20
CA VAL A 274 5.98 2.36 -1.33
C VAL A 274 6.87 3.32 -2.13
N PRO A 275 7.52 4.32 -1.49
CA PRO A 275 8.44 5.22 -2.17
C PRO A 275 9.55 4.50 -2.90
N ASP A 276 10.21 5.19 -3.82
CA ASP A 276 11.46 4.76 -4.43
C ASP A 276 12.49 4.38 -3.36
N PRO A 277 13.10 3.18 -3.44
CA PRO A 277 14.00 2.67 -2.40
C PRO A 277 15.19 3.58 -2.13
N ARG A 278 15.72 4.26 -3.16
CA ARG A 278 16.86 5.18 -3.04
C ARG A 278 16.50 6.38 -2.17
N TRP A 279 15.36 7.01 -2.46
CA TRP A 279 14.85 8.17 -1.72
C TRP A 279 14.45 7.80 -0.30
N MET A 280 13.80 6.65 -0.12
CA MET A 280 13.44 6.15 1.20
C MET A 280 14.67 5.86 2.05
N ALA A 281 15.73 5.30 1.46
CA ALA A 281 16.96 4.98 2.16
C ALA A 281 17.67 6.25 2.69
N VAL A 282 17.92 7.22 1.83
CA VAL A 282 18.58 8.48 2.26
C VAL A 282 17.71 9.30 3.21
N HIS A 283 16.38 9.29 3.05
CA HIS A 283 15.47 9.90 4.00
C HIS A 283 15.55 9.23 5.40
N LYS A 284 15.69 7.91 5.45
CA LYS A 284 15.88 7.17 6.71
C LYS A 284 17.21 7.53 7.39
N LEU A 285 18.29 7.64 6.63
CA LEU A 285 19.56 8.12 7.16
C LEU A 285 19.45 9.51 7.75
N TRP A 286 18.80 10.42 7.03
CA TRP A 286 18.56 11.78 7.50
C TRP A 286 17.70 11.82 8.77
N LEU A 287 16.62 11.05 8.85
CA LEU A 287 15.79 10.93 10.06
C LEU A 287 16.58 10.46 11.26
N SER A 288 17.57 9.58 11.08
CA SER A 288 18.41 9.06 12.17
C SER A 288 19.27 10.13 12.83
N LEU A 289 19.55 11.22 12.11
CA LEU A 289 20.38 12.32 12.59
C LEU A 289 19.57 13.47 13.23
N LYS A 290 18.24 13.50 13.04
CA LYS A 290 17.42 14.58 13.61
C LYS A 290 17.50 14.61 15.13
N PRO A 291 17.81 15.80 15.75
CA PRO A 291 17.88 15.93 17.21
C PRO A 291 16.61 15.50 17.93
N GLU A 292 15.43 15.89 17.38
CA GLU A 292 14.10 15.63 17.95
C GLU A 292 13.59 14.21 17.71
N ARG A 293 14.32 13.42 16.92
CA ARG A 293 13.96 12.02 16.68
C ARG A 293 14.15 11.20 17.95
N ASN A 294 13.15 10.41 18.32
CA ASN A 294 13.24 9.51 19.47
C ASN A 294 14.52 8.67 19.41
N PRO A 295 15.41 8.70 20.43
CA PRO A 295 16.69 7.99 20.44
C PRO A 295 16.55 6.49 20.11
N ALA A 296 15.52 5.82 20.61
CA ALA A 296 15.25 4.41 20.32
C ALA A 296 14.97 4.13 18.84
N LYS A 297 14.52 5.14 18.08
CA LYS A 297 14.24 5.03 16.64
C LYS A 297 15.45 5.40 15.77
N LYS A 298 16.39 6.22 16.27
CA LYS A 298 17.56 6.67 15.50
C LYS A 298 18.40 5.50 14.98
N GLY A 299 18.76 4.56 15.85
CA GLY A 299 19.55 3.38 15.47
C GLY A 299 18.83 2.50 14.45
N LYS A 300 17.52 2.34 14.59
CA LYS A 300 16.68 1.60 13.63
C LYS A 300 16.64 2.32 12.27
N ASP A 301 16.39 3.63 12.25
CA ASP A 301 16.31 4.40 11.00
C ASP A 301 17.67 4.37 10.27
N ALA A 302 18.80 4.50 10.98
CA ALA A 302 20.14 4.37 10.40
C ALA A 302 20.36 2.98 9.77
N ARG A 303 20.03 1.89 10.48
CA ARG A 303 20.13 0.53 9.94
C ARG A 303 19.26 0.35 8.70
N GLN A 304 18.00 0.83 8.74
CA GLN A 304 17.07 0.79 7.63
C GLN A 304 17.60 1.53 6.39
N GLY A 305 18.16 2.72 6.57
CA GLY A 305 18.74 3.49 5.47
C GLY A 305 19.92 2.77 4.84
N HIS A 306 20.86 2.29 5.64
CA HIS A 306 22.04 1.57 5.13
C HIS A 306 21.67 0.27 4.42
N VAL A 307 20.85 -0.58 5.03
CA VAL A 307 20.47 -1.86 4.40
C VAL A 307 19.73 -1.65 3.09
N LEU A 308 18.91 -0.61 2.99
CA LEU A 308 18.15 -0.34 1.76
C LEU A 308 19.05 0.22 0.65
N LEU A 309 20.06 1.04 0.94
CA LEU A 309 21.07 1.45 -0.05
C LEU A 309 21.87 0.24 -0.56
N ASP A 310 22.34 -0.62 0.36
CA ASP A 310 23.08 -1.81 -0.03
C ASP A 310 22.22 -2.81 -0.82
N ALA A 311 20.95 -3.00 -0.43
CA ALA A 311 20.00 -3.82 -1.18
C ALA A 311 19.73 -3.25 -2.59
N THR A 312 19.52 -1.94 -2.70
CA THR A 312 19.33 -1.28 -3.99
C THR A 312 20.55 -1.46 -4.89
N ARG A 313 21.76 -1.28 -4.35
CA ARG A 313 23.00 -1.55 -5.05
C ARG A 313 23.09 -2.97 -5.61
N TYR A 314 22.70 -3.97 -4.83
CA TYR A 314 22.93 -5.36 -5.21
C TYR A 314 21.81 -5.99 -6.04
N PHE A 315 20.59 -5.49 -5.93
CA PHE A 315 19.41 -6.17 -6.49
C PHE A 315 18.53 -5.29 -7.39
N LEU A 316 18.67 -3.96 -7.35
CA LEU A 316 17.79 -3.04 -8.05
C LEU A 316 18.50 -2.06 -8.98
N GLN A 317 19.75 -2.33 -9.35
CA GLN A 317 20.54 -1.41 -10.20
C GLN A 317 19.89 -1.12 -11.55
N ASP A 318 19.22 -2.10 -12.15
CA ASP A 318 18.58 -1.93 -13.44
C ASP A 318 17.32 -1.08 -13.36
N SER A 319 16.57 -1.18 -12.26
CA SER A 319 15.30 -0.45 -12.06
C SER A 319 15.45 0.83 -11.25
N CYS A 320 16.42 0.89 -10.34
CA CYS A 320 16.68 2.02 -9.45
C CYS A 320 18.20 2.36 -9.43
N PRO A 321 18.79 2.79 -10.56
CA PRO A 321 20.21 3.07 -10.64
C PRO A 321 20.61 4.22 -9.69
N MET A 322 21.74 4.05 -9.01
CA MET A 322 22.29 5.06 -8.08
C MET A 322 23.52 5.76 -8.70
N GLY A 323 23.45 6.08 -10.00
CA GLY A 323 24.48 6.78 -10.74
C GLY A 323 24.56 8.28 -10.43
N LEU A 324 25.41 8.98 -11.20
CA LEU A 324 25.60 10.43 -11.06
C LEU A 324 24.30 11.23 -11.15
N ASP A 325 23.37 10.85 -12.01
CA ASP A 325 22.08 11.54 -12.14
C ASP A 325 21.33 11.54 -10.83
N PHE A 326 21.27 10.39 -10.15
CA PHE A 326 20.65 10.32 -8.83
C PHE A 326 21.37 11.20 -7.80
N VAL A 327 22.70 11.22 -7.80
CA VAL A 327 23.50 12.06 -6.89
C VAL A 327 23.22 13.55 -7.11
N LEU A 328 23.07 13.97 -8.37
CA LEU A 328 22.77 15.36 -8.73
C LEU A 328 21.36 15.79 -8.32
N GLU A 329 20.40 14.87 -8.31
CA GLU A 329 19.02 15.13 -7.86
C GLU A 329 18.92 15.29 -6.34
N LEU A 330 19.88 14.75 -5.57
CA LEU A 330 19.84 14.80 -4.12
C LEU A 330 20.04 16.23 -3.58
N PRO A 331 19.14 16.70 -2.68
CA PRO A 331 19.42 17.90 -1.88
C PRO A 331 20.74 17.76 -1.10
N PRO A 332 21.44 18.86 -0.82
CA PRO A 332 22.75 18.80 -0.13
C PRO A 332 22.75 17.92 1.13
N ALA A 333 21.74 18.06 2.00
CA ALA A 333 21.64 17.29 3.24
C ALA A 333 21.55 15.76 3.02
N LEU A 334 20.98 15.31 1.91
CA LEU A 334 20.88 13.89 1.55
C LEU A 334 22.08 13.44 0.75
N ARG A 335 22.66 14.32 -0.07
CA ARG A 335 23.84 14.04 -0.88
C ARG A 335 25.04 13.69 -0.01
N ASP A 336 25.29 14.45 1.07
CA ASP A 336 26.37 14.18 2.01
C ASP A 336 26.23 12.80 2.66
N LEU A 337 25.01 12.41 3.02
CA LEU A 337 24.73 11.10 3.61
C LEU A 337 24.94 9.95 2.62
N PHE A 338 24.50 10.14 1.37
CA PHE A 338 24.73 9.19 0.30
C PHE A 338 26.21 9.04 -0.01
N THR A 339 26.96 10.17 -0.13
CA THR A 339 28.40 10.17 -0.38
C THR A 339 29.16 9.45 0.73
N ALA A 340 28.84 9.73 1.99
CA ALA A 340 29.46 9.06 3.12
C ALA A 340 29.18 7.53 3.14
N TRP A 341 27.99 7.10 2.70
CA TRP A 341 27.71 5.68 2.52
C TRP A 341 28.51 5.09 1.34
N ALA A 342 28.54 5.79 0.19
CA ALA A 342 29.24 5.35 -1.01
C ALA A 342 30.72 5.13 -0.75
N GLU A 343 31.40 6.10 -0.13
CA GLU A 343 32.83 5.99 0.30
C GLU A 343 33.04 4.79 1.22
N LYS A 344 32.19 4.63 2.22
CA LYS A 344 32.30 3.56 3.21
C LYS A 344 32.02 2.16 2.63
N SER A 345 31.09 2.06 1.67
CA SER A 345 30.74 0.79 1.02
C SER A 345 31.62 0.45 -0.17
N GLY A 346 32.50 1.37 -0.61
CA GLY A 346 33.27 1.25 -1.84
C GLY A 346 32.34 1.30 -3.09
N PHE A 347 31.22 2.00 -3.00
CA PHE A 347 30.33 2.19 -4.15
C PHE A 347 30.79 3.41 -4.97
N ASP A 348 30.93 3.24 -6.27
CA ASP A 348 31.28 4.32 -7.20
C ASP A 348 30.07 4.73 -8.04
N PRO A 349 29.47 5.91 -7.80
CA PRO A 349 28.34 6.39 -8.60
C PRO A 349 28.69 6.68 -10.07
N THR A 350 29.98 6.82 -10.41
CA THR A 350 30.42 7.01 -11.81
C THR A 350 30.43 5.68 -12.58
N ASN A 351 30.51 4.56 -11.85
CA ASN A 351 30.47 3.21 -12.40
C ASN A 351 29.58 2.29 -11.52
N PRO A 352 28.25 2.54 -11.48
CA PRO A 352 27.35 1.90 -10.53
C PRO A 352 27.22 0.39 -10.72
N THR A 353 27.64 -0.16 -11.85
CA THR A 353 27.55 -1.59 -12.20
C THR A 353 28.87 -2.36 -11.97
N ALA A 354 29.92 -1.68 -11.50
CA ALA A 354 31.21 -2.29 -11.22
C ALA A 354 31.24 -3.18 -9.97
#